data_5be840cc9b156a07c9119d862f0d68a1
#
_entry.id   5be840cc9b156a07c9119d862f0d68a1
#
_cell.length_a   1.000
_cell.length_b   1.000
_cell.length_c   1.000
_cell.angle_alpha   90.00
_cell.angle_beta   90.00
_cell.angle_gamma   90.00
#
_symmetry.space_group_name_H-M   'P 1'
#
loop_
_entity.id
_entity.type
_entity.pdbx_description
1 polymer ?
#
loop_
_entity_poly.entity_id
_entity_poly.type
_entity_poly.pdbx_seq_one_letter_code
_entity_poly.pdbx_strand_id
1 'polypeptide(L)'
;HSGATITLVPMDATTQTLLTHQDLTRLTACDHPLPQFVRETLRPWIDYSIRTRHLPGCWIHDALVIAWLLNQRVADGVDYHDDIELRPGATRGKTWRYRTPLRLDVGVPADAGALVHVMQNVNNPLLLEVIEQTFNGLKR
;
A
#
# COMPACT_ATOMS: atom_id res chain seq x y z
N HIS A 1 -8.06 9.69 -17.71
CA HIS A 1 -7.89 9.87 -19.18
C HIS A 1 -6.68 10.75 -19.54
N SER A 2 -5.69 10.86 -18.63
CA SER A 2 -4.44 11.62 -18.89
C SER A 2 -3.47 10.89 -19.84
N GLY A 3 -3.66 9.60 -20.07
CA GLY A 3 -2.70 8.72 -20.77
C GLY A 3 -1.48 8.31 -19.91
N ALA A 4 -1.44 8.70 -18.64
CA ALA A 4 -0.38 8.28 -17.74
C ALA A 4 -0.55 6.82 -17.34
N THR A 5 0.57 6.10 -17.16
CA THR A 5 0.57 4.78 -16.53
C THR A 5 0.27 4.94 -15.04
N ILE A 6 -0.75 4.26 -14.56
CA ILE A 6 -1.21 4.37 -13.17
C ILE A 6 -1.06 3.01 -12.48
N THR A 7 -0.47 3.03 -11.29
CA THR A 7 -0.52 1.91 -10.35
C THR A 7 -1.27 2.35 -9.09
N LEU A 8 -2.34 1.66 -8.75
CA LEU A 8 -3.10 1.87 -7.53
C LEU A 8 -2.60 0.95 -6.42
N VAL A 9 -2.39 1.53 -5.25
CA VAL A 9 -2.08 0.81 -4.01
C VAL A 9 -3.25 1.00 -3.05
N PRO A 10 -4.31 0.18 -3.18
CA PRO A 10 -5.54 0.36 -2.41
C PRO A 10 -5.38 -0.09 -0.96
N MET A 11 -6.32 0.30 -0.10
CA MET A 11 -6.34 -0.13 1.30
C MET A 11 -6.39 -1.65 1.45
N ASP A 12 -7.02 -2.36 0.53
CA ASP A 12 -7.06 -3.83 0.51
C ASP A 12 -5.65 -4.44 0.44
N ALA A 13 -4.71 -3.78 -0.22
CA ALA A 13 -3.31 -4.18 -0.23
C ALA A 13 -2.56 -3.65 1.01
N THR A 14 -2.69 -2.35 1.33
CA THR A 14 -1.91 -1.75 2.41
C THR A 14 -2.27 -2.26 3.80
N THR A 15 -3.49 -2.77 4.02
CA THR A 15 -3.88 -3.43 5.28
C THR A 15 -3.27 -4.83 5.46
N GLN A 16 -2.60 -5.37 4.45
CA GLN A 16 -1.81 -6.60 4.57
C GLN A 16 -0.39 -6.32 5.11
N THR A 17 0.02 -5.06 5.18
CA THR A 17 1.29 -4.69 5.82
C THR A 17 1.13 -4.74 7.34
N LEU A 18 2.11 -5.29 8.02
CA LEU A 18 2.11 -5.35 9.49
C LEU A 18 3.51 -5.08 10.02
N LEU A 19 3.61 -4.15 10.95
CA LEU A 19 4.82 -3.85 11.71
C LEU A 19 4.53 -4.05 13.20
N THR A 20 5.17 -5.05 13.80
CA THR A 20 5.09 -5.32 15.25
C THR A 20 6.18 -4.59 16.02
N HIS A 21 6.09 -4.55 17.35
CA HIS A 21 7.18 -4.06 18.21
C HIS A 21 8.47 -4.85 18.02
N GLN A 22 8.37 -6.16 17.81
CA GLN A 22 9.53 -7.00 17.56
C GLN A 22 10.20 -6.64 16.22
N ASP A 23 9.41 -6.46 15.17
CA ASP A 23 9.93 -6.03 13.87
C ASP A 23 10.57 -4.65 13.98
N LEU A 24 9.89 -3.68 14.61
CA LEU A 24 10.44 -2.33 14.79
C LEU A 24 11.79 -2.37 15.52
N THR A 25 11.91 -3.17 16.57
CA THR A 25 13.17 -3.32 17.30
C THR A 25 14.27 -3.90 16.41
N ARG A 26 13.97 -4.95 15.65
CA ARG A 26 14.90 -5.59 14.71
C ARG A 26 15.35 -4.64 13.60
N LEU A 27 14.40 -4.00 12.92
CA LEU A 27 14.66 -3.11 11.80
C LEU A 27 15.50 -1.89 12.19
N THR A 28 15.33 -1.40 13.41
CA THR A 28 15.99 -0.20 13.90
C THR A 28 17.19 -0.50 14.82
N ALA A 29 17.76 -1.69 14.74
CA ALA A 29 18.87 -2.12 15.61
C ALA A 29 20.24 -1.45 15.28
N CYS A 30 20.32 -0.68 14.17
CA CYS A 30 21.57 -0.03 13.80
C CYS A 30 21.79 1.28 14.58
N ASP A 31 23.05 1.61 14.82
CA ASP A 31 23.45 2.85 15.47
C ASP A 31 23.51 4.02 14.47
N HIS A 32 22.34 4.57 14.16
CA HIS A 32 22.19 5.72 13.28
C HIS A 32 20.96 6.54 13.71
N PRO A 33 21.00 7.89 13.65
CA PRO A 33 19.93 8.75 14.12
C PRO A 33 18.56 8.50 13.45
N LEU A 34 18.55 8.17 12.17
CA LEU A 34 17.29 7.96 11.43
C LEU A 34 16.49 6.75 11.92
N PRO A 35 17.03 5.53 12.05
CA PRO A 35 16.33 4.41 12.67
C PRO A 35 15.90 4.68 14.11
N GLN A 36 16.68 5.41 14.91
CA GLN A 36 16.27 5.83 16.27
C GLN A 36 15.02 6.71 16.21
N PHE A 37 15.02 7.72 15.37
CA PHE A 37 13.86 8.59 15.14
C PHE A 37 12.63 7.81 14.70
N VAL A 38 12.78 6.87 13.75
CA VAL A 38 11.70 5.99 13.28
C VAL A 38 11.14 5.14 14.43
N ARG A 39 12.01 4.58 15.27
CA ARG A 39 11.61 3.80 16.47
C ARG A 39 10.76 4.64 17.44
N GLU A 40 11.24 5.83 17.76
CA GLU A 40 10.56 6.72 18.69
C GLU A 40 9.19 7.17 18.18
N THR A 41 9.10 7.42 16.86
CA THR A 41 7.87 7.88 16.22
C THR A 41 6.84 6.75 16.06
N LEU A 42 7.27 5.55 15.65
CA LEU A 42 6.34 4.45 15.34
C LEU A 42 5.90 3.65 16.57
N ARG A 43 6.70 3.62 17.65
CA ARG A 43 6.35 2.88 18.85
C ARG A 43 4.99 3.30 19.45
N PRO A 44 4.72 4.61 19.66
CA PRO A 44 3.40 5.05 20.15
C PRO A 44 2.25 4.71 19.20
N TRP A 45 2.53 4.69 17.88
CA TRP A 45 1.54 4.33 16.87
C TRP A 45 1.20 2.83 16.89
N ILE A 46 2.19 1.96 17.11
CA ILE A 46 1.97 0.53 17.34
C ILE A 46 1.13 0.32 18.61
N ASP A 47 1.48 0.99 19.72
CA ASP A 47 0.74 0.92 20.98
C ASP A 47 -0.73 1.35 20.82
N TYR A 48 -0.96 2.44 20.08
CA TYR A 48 -2.31 2.89 19.75
C TYR A 48 -3.07 1.85 18.92
N SER A 49 -2.44 1.28 17.89
CA SER A 49 -3.08 0.27 17.03
C SER A 49 -3.44 -0.99 17.79
N ILE A 50 -2.58 -1.45 18.69
CA ILE A 50 -2.85 -2.61 19.56
C ILE A 50 -4.04 -2.32 20.48
N ARG A 51 -4.05 -1.17 21.16
CA ARG A 51 -5.09 -0.84 22.15
C ARG A 51 -6.44 -0.50 21.53
N THR A 52 -6.44 0.21 20.38
CA THR A 52 -7.65 0.80 19.82
C THR A 52 -8.22 -0.01 18.67
N ARG A 53 -7.35 -0.63 17.88
CA ARG A 53 -7.76 -1.40 16.69
C ARG A 53 -7.65 -2.91 16.88
N HIS A 54 -7.13 -3.35 18.03
CA HIS A 54 -6.92 -4.77 18.38
C HIS A 54 -6.06 -5.52 17.34
N LEU A 55 -5.10 -4.80 16.74
CA LEU A 55 -4.13 -5.37 15.80
C LEU A 55 -2.88 -5.84 16.56
N PRO A 56 -2.13 -6.83 16.06
CA PRO A 56 -0.87 -7.25 16.66
C PRO A 56 0.30 -6.26 16.45
N GLY A 57 0.06 -5.17 15.73
CA GLY A 57 1.00 -4.13 15.36
C GLY A 57 0.30 -2.98 14.63
N CYS A 58 1.00 -2.24 13.79
CA CYS A 58 0.40 -1.21 12.95
C CYS A 58 0.58 -1.52 11.45
N TRP A 59 -0.30 -0.96 10.63
CA TRP A 59 -0.13 -0.94 9.19
C TRP A 59 0.83 0.17 8.79
N ILE A 60 1.70 -0.12 7.81
CA ILE A 60 2.69 0.82 7.29
C ILE A 60 2.37 1.15 5.83
N HIS A 61 1.21 1.78 5.63
CA HIS A 61 0.60 2.03 4.33
C HIS A 61 1.57 2.62 3.30
N ASP A 62 2.20 3.75 3.63
CA ASP A 62 3.03 4.50 2.69
C ASP A 62 4.37 3.80 2.39
N ALA A 63 4.89 3.06 3.36
CA ALA A 63 6.13 2.30 3.18
C ALA A 63 6.01 1.22 2.09
N LEU A 64 4.81 0.65 1.89
CA LEU A 64 4.57 -0.33 0.83
C LEU A 64 4.87 0.25 -0.55
N VAL A 65 4.44 1.49 -0.83
CA VAL A 65 4.65 2.14 -2.13
C VAL A 65 6.14 2.27 -2.44
N ILE A 66 6.91 2.77 -1.47
CA ILE A 66 8.36 2.96 -1.64
C ILE A 66 9.09 1.63 -1.76
N ALA A 67 8.74 0.65 -0.92
CA ALA A 67 9.35 -0.68 -0.97
C ALA A 67 9.08 -1.38 -2.31
N TRP A 68 7.87 -1.24 -2.86
CA TRP A 68 7.52 -1.79 -4.17
C TRP A 68 8.29 -1.11 -5.31
N LEU A 69 8.53 0.20 -5.24
CA LEU A 69 9.38 0.91 -6.22
C LEU A 69 10.83 0.41 -6.17
N LEU A 70 11.33 0.02 -5.00
CA LEU A 70 12.67 -0.53 -4.83
C LEU A 70 12.74 -2.01 -5.24
N ASN A 71 11.69 -2.77 -4.98
CA ASN A 71 11.59 -4.19 -5.28
C ASN A 71 10.15 -4.60 -5.58
N GLN A 72 9.83 -4.72 -6.86
CA GLN A 72 8.46 -5.05 -7.31
C GLN A 72 7.94 -6.43 -6.84
N ARG A 73 8.81 -7.29 -6.29
CA ARG A 73 8.39 -8.58 -5.70
C ARG A 73 7.72 -8.43 -4.33
N VAL A 74 7.73 -7.22 -3.75
CA VAL A 74 7.06 -6.91 -2.48
C VAL A 74 5.54 -7.02 -2.59
N ALA A 75 4.98 -6.73 -3.75
CA ALA A 75 3.56 -6.91 -4.00
C ALA A 75 3.31 -7.28 -5.45
N ASP A 76 2.30 -8.10 -5.69
CA ASP A 76 1.76 -8.35 -7.03
C ASP A 76 0.43 -7.62 -7.22
N GLY A 77 -0.02 -7.57 -8.47
CA GLY A 77 -1.27 -6.93 -8.82
C GLY A 77 -1.82 -7.44 -10.15
N VAL A 78 -2.98 -6.91 -10.51
CA VAL A 78 -3.68 -7.24 -11.76
C VAL A 78 -4.16 -5.96 -12.41
N ASP A 79 -4.14 -5.95 -13.74
CA ASP A 79 -4.65 -4.83 -14.51
C ASP A 79 -6.17 -4.88 -14.58
N TYR A 80 -6.79 -3.75 -14.27
CA TYR A 80 -8.22 -3.54 -14.31
C TYR A 80 -8.55 -2.27 -15.09
N HIS A 81 -9.74 -2.24 -15.67
CA HIS A 81 -10.34 -0.98 -16.07
C HIS A 81 -11.02 -0.34 -14.87
N ASP A 82 -10.55 0.83 -14.49
CA ASP A 82 -11.05 1.56 -13.33
C ASP A 82 -11.87 2.78 -13.76
N ASP A 83 -12.97 3.00 -13.05
CA ASP A 83 -13.81 4.17 -13.17
C ASP A 83 -14.19 4.68 -11.78
N ILE A 84 -14.57 5.96 -11.69
CA ILE A 84 -14.91 6.62 -10.43
C ILE A 84 -16.33 7.14 -10.52
N GLU A 85 -17.14 6.81 -9.51
CA GLU A 85 -18.50 7.38 -9.39
C GLU A 85 -18.44 8.88 -9.11
N LEU A 86 -18.85 9.68 -10.08
CA LEU A 86 -18.85 11.13 -9.98
C LEU A 86 -20.21 11.74 -9.62
N ARG A 87 -21.29 10.95 -9.75
CA ARG A 87 -22.64 11.43 -9.47
C ARG A 87 -22.81 11.72 -7.98
N PRO A 88 -23.58 12.76 -7.62
CA PRO A 88 -23.91 13.03 -6.22
C PRO A 88 -24.63 11.82 -5.59
N GLY A 89 -24.20 11.42 -4.38
CA GLY A 89 -24.79 10.32 -3.65
C GLY A 89 -23.83 9.67 -2.67
N ALA A 90 -24.31 8.63 -1.99
CA ALA A 90 -23.53 7.91 -0.98
C ALA A 90 -22.30 7.17 -1.53
N THR A 91 -22.26 6.90 -2.83
CA THR A 91 -21.18 6.21 -3.52
C THR A 91 -20.23 7.14 -4.27
N ARG A 92 -20.42 8.46 -4.19
CA ARG A 92 -19.54 9.42 -4.85
C ARG A 92 -18.08 9.22 -4.41
N GLY A 93 -17.20 9.11 -5.39
CA GLY A 93 -15.78 8.85 -5.16
C GLY A 93 -15.42 7.35 -5.05
N LYS A 94 -16.43 6.46 -5.10
CA LYS A 94 -16.17 5.01 -5.11
C LYS A 94 -15.50 4.63 -6.42
N THR A 95 -14.41 3.88 -6.34
CA THR A 95 -13.73 3.27 -7.47
C THR A 95 -14.43 1.97 -7.86
N TRP A 96 -14.74 1.83 -9.14
CA TRP A 96 -15.26 0.63 -9.76
C TRP A 96 -14.18 0.00 -10.62
N ARG A 97 -13.97 -1.30 -10.51
CA ARG A 97 -12.97 -2.01 -11.32
C ARG A 97 -13.59 -3.18 -12.07
N TYR A 98 -13.15 -3.37 -13.31
CA TYR A 98 -13.65 -4.38 -14.23
C TYR A 98 -12.48 -5.13 -14.87
N ARG A 99 -12.58 -6.45 -14.97
CA ARG A 99 -11.56 -7.25 -15.69
C ARG A 99 -11.65 -7.10 -17.21
N THR A 100 -12.86 -6.88 -17.71
CA THR A 100 -13.14 -6.63 -19.12
C THR A 100 -13.98 -5.37 -19.21
N PRO A 101 -13.81 -4.55 -20.28
CA PRO A 101 -14.71 -3.41 -20.49
C PRO A 101 -16.14 -3.91 -20.49
N LEU A 102 -16.96 -3.41 -19.58
CA LEU A 102 -18.38 -3.72 -19.53
C LEU A 102 -19.03 -3.07 -20.77
N ARG A 103 -19.34 -3.87 -21.77
CA ARG A 103 -20.34 -3.49 -22.78
C ARG A 103 -21.72 -3.62 -22.14
N LEU A 104 -22.08 -2.61 -21.36
CA LEU A 104 -23.47 -2.47 -20.98
C LEU A 104 -24.19 -1.83 -22.17
N ASP A 105 -25.19 -2.51 -22.72
CA ASP A 105 -26.07 -1.98 -23.76
C ASP A 105 -26.86 -0.74 -23.31
N VAL A 106 -26.52 -0.18 -22.16
CA VAL A 106 -27.21 0.91 -21.50
C VAL A 106 -26.22 2.02 -21.15
N GLY A 107 -25.82 2.80 -22.18
CA GLY A 107 -25.33 4.16 -21.99
C GLY A 107 -23.96 4.35 -21.31
N VAL A 108 -23.16 3.31 -21.09
CA VAL A 108 -21.78 3.45 -20.65
C VAL A 108 -20.88 3.41 -21.90
N PRO A 109 -20.04 4.42 -22.14
CA PRO A 109 -19.11 4.41 -23.27
C PRO A 109 -18.27 3.14 -23.31
N ALA A 110 -18.01 2.60 -24.50
CA ALA A 110 -17.17 1.43 -24.73
C ALA A 110 -15.73 1.58 -24.23
N ASP A 111 -15.32 2.79 -23.98
CA ASP A 111 -13.99 3.24 -23.52
C ASP A 111 -13.99 3.58 -22.02
N ALA A 112 -14.97 3.09 -21.26
CA ALA A 112 -15.08 3.40 -19.84
C ALA A 112 -13.89 2.83 -19.06
N GLY A 113 -13.17 3.71 -18.40
CA GLY A 113 -12.09 3.42 -17.49
C GLY A 113 -10.70 3.33 -18.15
N ALA A 114 -9.72 3.90 -17.50
CA ALA A 114 -8.32 3.70 -17.83
C ALA A 114 -7.87 2.29 -17.39
N LEU A 115 -6.96 1.68 -18.14
CA LEU A 115 -6.29 0.46 -17.69
C LEU A 115 -5.30 0.85 -16.59
N VAL A 116 -5.46 0.27 -15.42
CA VAL A 116 -4.73 0.60 -14.20
C VAL A 116 -4.22 -0.69 -13.55
N HIS A 117 -2.95 -0.70 -13.18
CA HIS A 117 -2.39 -1.79 -12.38
C HIS A 117 -2.83 -1.64 -10.92
N VAL A 118 -3.52 -2.63 -10.36
CA VAL A 118 -4.05 -2.59 -8.99
C VAL A 118 -3.35 -3.63 -8.14
N MET A 119 -2.61 -3.19 -7.13
CA MET A 119 -1.97 -4.10 -6.17
C MET A 119 -3.01 -4.91 -5.39
N GLN A 120 -2.72 -6.18 -5.16
CA GLN A 120 -3.63 -7.11 -4.47
C GLN A 120 -2.98 -7.87 -3.32
N ASN A 121 -1.86 -8.54 -3.58
CA ASN A 121 -1.21 -9.38 -2.59
C ASN A 121 0.13 -8.76 -2.17
N VAL A 122 0.37 -8.70 -0.87
CA VAL A 122 1.58 -8.13 -0.30
C VAL A 122 2.41 -9.20 0.40
N ASN A 123 3.68 -9.28 0.02
CA ASN A 123 4.68 -10.08 0.72
C ASN A 123 5.25 -9.25 1.88
N ASN A 124 4.56 -9.24 3.03
CA ASN A 124 4.97 -8.46 4.19
C ASN A 124 6.38 -8.82 4.72
N PRO A 125 6.81 -10.09 4.79
CA PRO A 125 8.18 -10.42 5.13
C PRO A 125 9.21 -9.75 4.23
N LEU A 126 9.00 -9.78 2.92
CA LEU A 126 9.91 -9.13 1.96
C LEU A 126 9.86 -7.59 2.06
N LEU A 127 8.67 -7.00 2.34
CA LEU A 127 8.55 -5.58 2.64
C LEU A 127 9.45 -5.18 3.82
N LEU A 128 9.38 -5.90 4.92
CA LEU A 128 10.21 -5.64 6.10
C LEU A 128 11.70 -5.84 5.81
N GLU A 129 12.06 -6.83 5.00
CA GLU A 129 13.44 -7.06 4.56
C GLU A 129 13.98 -5.86 3.75
N VAL A 130 13.20 -5.32 2.81
CA VAL A 130 13.58 -4.14 2.02
C VAL A 130 13.83 -2.93 2.93
N ILE A 131 12.99 -2.72 3.94
CA ILE A 131 13.17 -1.65 4.93
C ILE A 131 14.47 -1.88 5.74
N GLU A 132 14.72 -3.11 6.19
CA GLU A 132 15.93 -3.46 6.94
C GLU A 132 17.21 -3.22 6.13
N GLN A 133 17.21 -3.64 4.87
CA GLN A 133 18.34 -3.40 3.95
C GLN A 133 18.60 -1.91 3.74
N THR A 134 17.54 -1.11 3.65
CA THR A 134 17.64 0.35 3.53
C THR A 134 18.33 0.95 4.76
N PHE A 135 17.93 0.58 5.97
CA PHE A 135 18.56 1.06 7.20
C PHE A 135 20.00 0.55 7.37
N ASN A 136 20.28 -0.68 6.97
CA ASN A 136 21.63 -1.23 6.99
C ASN A 136 22.56 -0.54 5.98
N GLY A 137 22.04 -0.04 4.88
CA GLY A 137 22.77 0.76 3.91
C GLY A 137 23.25 2.12 4.42
N LEU A 138 22.65 2.65 5.50
CA LEU A 138 23.04 3.91 6.13
C LEU A 138 24.35 3.82 6.95
N LYS A 139 24.85 2.62 7.18
CA LYS A 139 26.10 2.39 7.97
C LYS A 139 27.38 2.70 7.19
N ARG A 140 27.29 3.21 5.95
CA ARG A 140 28.44 3.49 5.09
C ARG A 140 28.75 4.96 5.00
#